data_5004cbeeb7189d895d5e3fbc51c44b50
#
_entry.id   5004cbeeb7189d895d5e3fbc51c44b50
#
_cell.length_a   1.000
_cell.length_b   1.000
_cell.length_c   1.000
_cell.angle_alpha   90.00
_cell.angle_beta   90.00
_cell.angle_gamma   90.00
#
_symmetry.space_group_name_H-M   'P 1'
#
loop_
_entity.id
_entity.type
_entity.pdbx_description
1 polymer ?
#
loop_
_entity_poly.entity_id
_entity_poly.type
_entity_poly.pdbx_seq_one_letter_code
_entity_poly.pdbx_strand_id
1 'polypeptide(L)'
;KGMEAAAKEIGATTEQVGPAEAAADAQVQYIETATQQKVSAIALSANDQTALCDSVKAAQAAGVKVVTFDSDAPTCRDLFINQATAEGIAKVLVEMAVDQSGGSGEVAVLSATANATNQNAWIDAMKKSLAADHPDIKLVDVVYGDDQDQKSFDETQALLQKHPKLKVIVAPTTVGIAAAARYISTS
;
A
#
# COMPACT_ATOMS: atom_id res chain seq x y z
N LYS A 1 -3.11 -17.37 -1.52
CA LYS A 1 -2.12 -18.44 -1.85
C LYS A 1 -1.26 -18.85 -0.65
N GLY A 2 -0.45 -17.96 -0.02
CA GLY A 2 0.40 -18.33 1.13
C GLY A 2 -0.40 -18.80 2.36
N MET A 3 -1.44 -18.06 2.71
CA MET A 3 -2.34 -18.41 3.81
C MET A 3 -3.08 -19.74 3.57
N GLU A 4 -3.55 -19.98 2.36
CA GLU A 4 -4.19 -21.25 1.96
C GLU A 4 -3.23 -22.43 2.08
N ALA A 5 -1.97 -22.26 1.65
CA ALA A 5 -0.95 -23.29 1.77
C ALA A 5 -0.66 -23.62 3.25
N ALA A 6 -0.43 -22.60 4.07
CA ALA A 6 -0.17 -22.79 5.50
C ALA A 6 -1.39 -23.40 6.22
N ALA A 7 -2.61 -22.96 5.90
CA ALA A 7 -3.83 -23.53 6.48
C ALA A 7 -3.97 -25.02 6.18
N LYS A 8 -3.67 -25.44 4.95
CA LYS A 8 -3.69 -26.84 4.56
C LYS A 8 -2.71 -27.68 5.38
N GLU A 9 -1.52 -27.16 5.69
CA GLU A 9 -0.52 -27.86 6.50
C GLU A 9 -0.97 -28.12 7.95
N ILE A 10 -1.73 -27.17 8.52
CA ILE A 10 -2.23 -27.28 9.91
C ILE A 10 -3.68 -27.77 10.01
N GLY A 11 -4.29 -28.18 8.89
CA GLY A 11 -5.68 -28.68 8.87
C GLY A 11 -6.75 -27.61 9.12
N ALA A 12 -6.42 -26.32 8.87
CA ALA A 12 -7.37 -25.20 8.99
C ALA A 12 -8.05 -24.91 7.64
N THR A 13 -9.19 -24.23 7.70
CA THR A 13 -9.89 -23.67 6.52
C THR A 13 -9.67 -22.18 6.45
N THR A 14 -9.61 -21.65 5.25
CA THR A 14 -9.47 -20.19 5.00
C THR A 14 -10.44 -19.72 3.94
N GLU A 15 -10.92 -18.51 4.12
CA GLU A 15 -11.68 -17.76 3.12
C GLU A 15 -11.01 -16.41 2.90
N GLN A 16 -10.92 -15.95 1.66
CA GLN A 16 -10.43 -14.62 1.33
C GLN A 16 -11.61 -13.77 0.88
N VAL A 17 -11.85 -12.70 1.62
CA VAL A 17 -12.93 -11.75 1.36
C VAL A 17 -12.39 -10.32 1.40
N GLY A 18 -13.09 -9.41 0.77
CA GLY A 18 -12.72 -8.00 0.81
C GLY A 18 -13.55 -7.16 -0.16
N PRO A 19 -13.57 -5.85 0.00
CA PRO A 19 -14.22 -4.94 -0.92
C PRO A 19 -13.52 -4.92 -2.28
N ALA A 20 -14.25 -4.53 -3.31
CA ALA A 20 -13.69 -4.36 -4.67
C ALA A 20 -12.76 -3.14 -4.77
N GLU A 21 -12.94 -2.16 -3.89
CA GLU A 21 -12.14 -0.94 -3.82
C GLU A 21 -11.41 -0.83 -2.48
N ALA A 22 -10.27 -0.14 -2.47
CA ALA A 22 -9.47 0.07 -1.28
C ALA A 22 -10.12 1.12 -0.35
N ALA A 23 -11.18 0.73 0.36
CA ALA A 23 -11.95 1.56 1.27
C ALA A 23 -12.03 0.94 2.66
N ALA A 24 -11.62 1.70 3.67
CA ALA A 24 -11.57 1.22 5.06
C ALA A 24 -12.98 0.92 5.62
N ASP A 25 -13.94 1.79 5.39
CA ASP A 25 -15.32 1.63 5.83
C ASP A 25 -15.98 0.37 5.23
N ALA A 26 -15.67 0.05 3.97
CA ALA A 26 -16.09 -1.21 3.36
C ALA A 26 -15.45 -2.43 4.04
N GLN A 27 -14.20 -2.34 4.51
CA GLN A 27 -13.53 -3.44 5.24
C GLN A 27 -14.19 -3.72 6.60
N VAL A 28 -14.78 -2.73 7.28
CA VAL A 28 -15.49 -2.90 8.56
C VAL A 28 -16.54 -4.01 8.48
N GLN A 29 -17.35 -4.02 7.41
CA GLN A 29 -18.41 -5.01 7.23
C GLN A 29 -17.88 -6.45 7.13
N TYR A 30 -16.72 -6.65 6.52
CA TYR A 30 -16.08 -7.96 6.42
C TYR A 30 -15.54 -8.42 7.77
N ILE A 31 -14.94 -7.50 8.57
CA ILE A 31 -14.46 -7.81 9.92
C ILE A 31 -15.65 -8.19 10.82
N GLU A 32 -16.74 -7.42 10.78
CA GLU A 32 -17.95 -7.70 11.54
C GLU A 32 -18.58 -9.05 11.16
N THR A 33 -18.68 -9.33 9.84
CA THR A 33 -19.19 -10.61 9.34
C THR A 33 -18.36 -11.79 9.83
N ALA A 34 -17.04 -11.72 9.71
CA ALA A 34 -16.13 -12.75 10.20
C ALA A 34 -16.25 -12.93 11.72
N THR A 35 -16.42 -11.83 12.47
CA THR A 35 -16.65 -11.86 13.92
C THR A 35 -17.95 -12.59 14.26
N GLN A 36 -19.05 -12.31 13.55
CA GLN A 36 -20.34 -12.99 13.75
C GLN A 36 -20.27 -14.46 13.40
N GLN A 37 -19.48 -14.84 12.40
CA GLN A 37 -19.21 -16.24 12.03
C GLN A 37 -18.30 -16.96 13.03
N LYS A 38 -17.77 -16.24 14.03
CA LYS A 38 -16.89 -16.80 15.08
C LYS A 38 -15.66 -17.50 14.50
N VAL A 39 -15.04 -16.90 13.49
CA VAL A 39 -13.76 -17.41 12.97
C VAL A 39 -12.70 -17.37 14.07
N SER A 40 -11.73 -18.27 14.01
CA SER A 40 -10.66 -18.32 15.01
C SER A 40 -9.69 -17.14 14.90
N ALA A 41 -9.45 -16.66 13.68
CA ALA A 41 -8.57 -15.53 13.42
C ALA A 41 -8.94 -14.80 12.13
N ILE A 42 -8.60 -13.52 12.08
CA ILE A 42 -8.66 -12.65 10.90
C ILE A 42 -7.25 -12.23 10.54
N ALA A 43 -6.82 -12.45 9.29
CA ALA A 43 -5.62 -11.85 8.72
C ALA A 43 -6.06 -10.65 7.86
N LEU A 44 -5.61 -9.45 8.21
CA LEU A 44 -6.07 -8.17 7.67
C LEU A 44 -4.92 -7.36 7.06
N SER A 45 -5.07 -6.92 5.81
CA SER A 45 -4.30 -5.80 5.27
C SER A 45 -5.16 -4.53 5.43
N ALA A 46 -4.77 -3.64 6.32
CA ALA A 46 -5.61 -2.52 6.76
C ALA A 46 -5.48 -1.33 5.79
N ASN A 47 -6.57 -0.93 5.14
CA ASN A 47 -6.58 0.24 4.26
C ASN A 47 -6.45 1.57 5.01
N ASP A 48 -6.73 1.58 6.32
CA ASP A 48 -6.52 2.71 7.21
C ASP A 48 -6.10 2.19 8.60
N GLN A 49 -5.10 2.85 9.20
CA GLN A 49 -4.50 2.40 10.46
C GLN A 49 -5.39 2.60 11.70
N THR A 50 -6.42 3.42 11.60
CA THR A 50 -7.28 3.82 12.73
C THR A 50 -8.76 3.53 12.50
N ALA A 51 -9.26 3.72 11.29
CA ALA A 51 -10.68 3.58 10.97
C ALA A 51 -11.24 2.18 11.25
N LEU A 52 -10.39 1.14 11.20
CA LEU A 52 -10.78 -0.25 11.45
C LEU A 52 -10.70 -0.66 12.91
N CYS A 53 -10.14 0.18 13.80
CA CYS A 53 -9.78 -0.23 15.15
C CYS A 53 -10.97 -0.61 16.02
N ASP A 54 -12.11 0.03 15.87
CA ASP A 54 -13.28 -0.31 16.67
C ASP A 54 -13.82 -1.70 16.32
N SER A 55 -13.92 -2.03 15.04
CA SER A 55 -14.34 -3.36 14.60
C SER A 55 -13.31 -4.44 14.95
N VAL A 56 -12.02 -4.13 14.84
CA VAL A 56 -10.93 -5.03 15.26
C VAL A 56 -11.00 -5.33 16.75
N LYS A 57 -11.17 -4.32 17.60
CA LYS A 57 -11.31 -4.49 19.05
C LYS A 57 -12.57 -5.27 19.42
N ALA A 58 -13.68 -5.06 18.71
CA ALA A 58 -14.89 -5.84 18.88
C ALA A 58 -14.67 -7.34 18.54
N ALA A 59 -13.95 -7.62 17.45
CA ALA A 59 -13.57 -8.99 17.08
C ALA A 59 -12.70 -9.64 18.17
N GLN A 60 -11.68 -8.92 18.67
CA GLN A 60 -10.83 -9.40 19.77
C GLN A 60 -11.63 -9.66 21.06
N ALA A 61 -12.56 -8.79 21.41
CA ALA A 61 -13.46 -8.98 22.57
C ALA A 61 -14.37 -10.20 22.40
N ALA A 62 -14.72 -10.58 21.17
CA ALA A 62 -15.43 -11.80 20.83
C ALA A 62 -14.54 -13.07 20.79
N GLY A 63 -13.23 -12.93 21.07
CA GLY A 63 -12.27 -14.04 21.12
C GLY A 63 -11.57 -14.32 19.78
N VAL A 64 -11.81 -13.52 18.74
CA VAL A 64 -11.17 -13.65 17.43
C VAL A 64 -9.77 -13.01 17.49
N LYS A 65 -8.74 -13.73 17.03
CA LYS A 65 -7.39 -13.16 16.89
C LYS A 65 -7.28 -12.32 15.62
N VAL A 66 -6.67 -11.15 15.70
CA VAL A 66 -6.49 -10.29 14.54
C VAL A 66 -5.02 -10.03 14.29
N VAL A 67 -4.53 -10.51 13.15
CA VAL A 67 -3.15 -10.31 12.67
C VAL A 67 -3.21 -9.38 11.47
N THR A 68 -2.37 -8.37 11.46
CA THR A 68 -2.21 -7.55 10.26
C THR A 68 -0.99 -8.00 9.44
N PHE A 69 -1.04 -7.78 8.14
CA PHE A 69 0.06 -8.02 7.22
C PHE A 69 0.08 -6.93 6.15
N ASP A 70 1.23 -6.70 5.54
CA ASP A 70 1.45 -5.68 4.51
C ASP A 70 1.12 -4.25 4.99
N SER A 71 -0.14 -3.90 5.17
CA SER A 71 -0.59 -2.62 5.74
C SER A 71 -1.11 -2.83 7.15
N ASP A 72 -0.55 -2.09 8.10
CA ASP A 72 -0.73 -2.30 9.54
C ASP A 72 -1.82 -1.40 10.17
N ALA A 73 -2.40 -1.90 11.28
CA ALA A 73 -3.22 -1.16 12.23
C ALA A 73 -2.59 -1.26 13.64
N PRO A 74 -1.50 -0.52 13.92
CA PRO A 74 -0.59 -0.80 15.04
C PRO A 74 -1.23 -0.66 16.43
N THR A 75 -2.32 0.09 16.55
CA THR A 75 -2.96 0.38 17.82
C THR A 75 -4.05 -0.61 18.23
N CYS A 76 -4.39 -1.56 17.35
CA CYS A 76 -5.54 -2.44 17.56
C CYS A 76 -5.37 -3.90 17.11
N ARG A 77 -4.22 -4.33 16.60
CA ARG A 77 -3.98 -5.72 16.20
C ARG A 77 -3.27 -6.53 17.28
N ASP A 78 -3.32 -7.86 17.18
CA ASP A 78 -2.53 -8.75 18.06
C ASP A 78 -1.08 -8.87 17.59
N LEU A 79 -0.87 -9.03 16.27
CA LEU A 79 0.46 -9.22 15.66
C LEU A 79 0.51 -8.57 14.28
N PHE A 80 1.67 -8.09 13.88
CA PHE A 80 1.95 -7.62 12.53
C PHE A 80 3.02 -8.47 11.84
N ILE A 81 2.74 -8.89 10.61
CA ILE A 81 3.68 -9.64 9.76
C ILE A 81 4.04 -8.73 8.58
N ASN A 82 5.26 -8.23 8.59
CA ASN A 82 5.75 -7.36 7.53
C ASN A 82 6.69 -8.13 6.58
N GLN A 83 6.54 -7.90 5.28
CA GLN A 83 7.40 -8.48 4.25
C GLN A 83 8.80 -7.86 4.23
N ALA A 84 8.92 -6.58 4.60
CA ALA A 84 10.16 -5.83 4.70
C ALA A 84 9.96 -4.57 5.56
N THR A 85 11.06 -3.93 5.99
CA THR A 85 10.98 -2.64 6.68
C THR A 85 10.64 -1.51 5.71
N ALA A 86 9.99 -0.45 6.20
CA ALA A 86 9.68 0.73 5.38
C ALA A 86 10.95 1.36 4.79
N GLU A 87 12.01 1.43 5.58
CA GLU A 87 13.32 1.92 5.16
C GLU A 87 13.95 1.04 4.08
N GLY A 88 13.82 -0.29 4.21
CA GLY A 88 14.33 -1.24 3.22
C GLY A 88 13.62 -1.11 1.86
N ILE A 89 12.30 -0.98 1.87
CA ILE A 89 11.51 -0.74 0.66
C ILE A 89 11.87 0.63 0.05
N ALA A 90 11.89 1.68 0.86
CA ALA A 90 12.22 3.03 0.41
C ALA A 90 13.62 3.10 -0.20
N LYS A 91 14.61 2.42 0.39
CA LYS A 91 15.97 2.34 -0.15
C LYS A 91 15.96 1.81 -1.58
N VAL A 92 15.30 0.68 -1.82
CA VAL A 92 15.23 0.07 -3.16
C VAL A 92 14.51 1.00 -4.14
N LEU A 93 13.39 1.61 -3.74
CA LEU A 93 12.64 2.55 -4.58
C LEU A 93 13.49 3.79 -4.94
N VAL A 94 14.26 4.31 -3.99
CA VAL A 94 15.19 5.43 -4.22
C VAL A 94 16.33 5.02 -5.15
N GLU A 95 16.97 3.87 -4.91
CA GLU A 95 18.05 3.36 -5.77
C GLU A 95 17.57 3.19 -7.22
N MET A 96 16.38 2.63 -7.43
CA MET A 96 15.77 2.53 -8.76
C MET A 96 15.49 3.89 -9.38
N ALA A 97 14.97 4.85 -8.61
CA ALA A 97 14.71 6.20 -9.09
C ALA A 97 16.02 6.94 -9.47
N VAL A 98 17.07 6.79 -8.66
CA VAL A 98 18.41 7.33 -8.93
C VAL A 98 18.98 6.76 -10.22
N ASP A 99 18.95 5.44 -10.38
CA ASP A 99 19.45 4.74 -11.55
C ASP A 99 18.72 5.19 -12.82
N GLN A 100 17.39 5.18 -12.81
CA GLN A 100 16.57 5.52 -13.98
C GLN A 100 16.61 7.02 -14.32
N SER A 101 16.84 7.90 -13.35
CA SER A 101 16.97 9.36 -13.61
C SER A 101 18.37 9.78 -14.06
N GLY A 102 19.36 8.89 -13.94
CA GLY A 102 20.77 9.22 -14.14
C GLY A 102 21.34 10.07 -13.00
N GLY A 103 20.86 9.88 -11.79
CA GLY A 103 21.35 10.53 -10.57
C GLY A 103 20.85 11.94 -10.30
N SER A 104 19.99 12.50 -11.17
CA SER A 104 19.49 13.87 -11.00
C SER A 104 18.17 14.11 -11.72
N GLY A 105 17.42 15.12 -11.28
CA GLY A 105 16.21 15.59 -11.95
C GLY A 105 14.93 15.36 -11.16
N GLU A 106 13.79 15.47 -11.83
CA GLU A 106 12.47 15.41 -11.23
C GLU A 106 11.96 13.96 -11.18
N VAL A 107 11.44 13.57 -10.02
CA VAL A 107 10.81 12.28 -9.75
C VAL A 107 9.45 12.54 -9.10
N ALA A 108 8.44 11.76 -9.43
CA ALA A 108 7.14 11.81 -8.76
C ALA A 108 6.75 10.42 -8.23
N VAL A 109 5.81 10.37 -7.30
CA VAL A 109 5.23 9.13 -6.80
C VAL A 109 3.76 9.07 -7.19
N LEU A 110 3.35 7.94 -7.76
CA LEU A 110 1.95 7.56 -7.94
C LEU A 110 1.60 6.47 -6.91
N SER A 111 0.94 6.88 -5.84
CA SER A 111 0.58 6.02 -4.72
C SER A 111 -0.83 5.42 -4.87
N ALA A 112 -1.20 4.52 -3.94
CA ALA A 112 -2.56 4.01 -3.80
C ALA A 112 -3.49 5.10 -3.20
N THR A 113 -4.11 4.86 -2.05
CA THR A 113 -4.95 5.84 -1.39
C THR A 113 -4.14 6.79 -0.51
N ALA A 114 -4.66 7.99 -0.25
CA ALA A 114 -4.02 8.97 0.62
C ALA A 114 -3.84 8.47 2.08
N ASN A 115 -4.65 7.50 2.52
CA ASN A 115 -4.61 6.91 3.85
C ASN A 115 -3.87 5.57 3.92
N ALA A 116 -3.29 5.08 2.81
CA ALA A 116 -2.57 3.82 2.77
C ALA A 116 -1.35 3.84 3.69
N THR A 117 -1.44 3.16 4.84
CA THR A 117 -0.45 3.21 5.93
C THR A 117 0.94 2.78 5.47
N ASN A 118 1.03 1.67 4.73
CA ASN A 118 2.27 1.12 4.22
C ASN A 118 2.93 2.09 3.21
N GLN A 119 2.18 2.55 2.22
CA GLN A 119 2.72 3.42 1.18
C GLN A 119 3.16 4.78 1.73
N ASN A 120 2.41 5.36 2.66
CA ASN A 120 2.79 6.61 3.31
C ASN A 120 4.12 6.44 4.09
N ALA A 121 4.31 5.32 4.80
CA ALA A 121 5.56 5.03 5.50
C ALA A 121 6.75 4.91 4.51
N TRP A 122 6.55 4.25 3.36
CA TRP A 122 7.58 4.14 2.32
C TRP A 122 7.92 5.49 1.70
N ILE A 123 6.90 6.30 1.37
CA ILE A 123 7.06 7.64 0.79
C ILE A 123 7.81 8.56 1.76
N ASP A 124 7.49 8.52 3.06
CA ASP A 124 8.19 9.33 4.05
C ASP A 124 9.64 8.92 4.25
N ALA A 125 9.93 7.61 4.20
CA ALA A 125 11.30 7.11 4.21
C ALA A 125 12.06 7.49 2.92
N MET A 126 11.39 7.43 1.74
CA MET A 126 11.97 7.90 0.48
C MET A 126 12.34 9.38 0.53
N LYS A 127 11.43 10.25 1.02
CA LYS A 127 11.70 11.70 1.17
C LYS A 127 12.93 11.95 2.01
N LYS A 128 13.07 11.22 3.13
CA LYS A 128 14.24 11.35 4.02
C LYS A 128 15.53 10.91 3.32
N SER A 129 15.52 9.77 2.65
CA SER A 129 16.70 9.26 1.92
C SER A 129 17.08 10.17 0.77
N LEU A 130 16.13 10.64 -0.04
CA LEU A 130 16.41 11.59 -1.13
C LEU A 130 17.03 12.88 -0.61
N ALA A 131 16.51 13.44 0.48
CA ALA A 131 17.04 14.67 1.05
C ALA A 131 18.45 14.51 1.64
N ALA A 132 18.77 13.35 2.21
CA ALA A 132 20.06 13.09 2.86
C ALA A 132 21.15 12.69 1.85
N ASP A 133 20.81 11.79 0.92
CA ASP A 133 21.80 11.06 0.13
C ASP A 133 21.78 11.46 -1.37
N HIS A 134 20.69 12.04 -1.87
CA HIS A 134 20.50 12.34 -3.29
C HIS A 134 19.89 13.74 -3.53
N PRO A 135 20.55 14.83 -3.11
CA PRO A 135 20.01 16.20 -3.17
C PRO A 135 19.73 16.72 -4.59
N ASP A 136 20.33 16.08 -5.61
CA ASP A 136 20.11 16.41 -7.02
C ASP A 136 18.84 15.81 -7.61
N ILE A 137 18.18 14.90 -6.87
CA ILE A 137 16.87 14.34 -7.22
C ILE A 137 15.79 15.06 -6.44
N LYS A 138 14.81 15.57 -7.18
CA LYS A 138 13.70 16.34 -6.60
C LYS A 138 12.41 15.53 -6.69
N LEU A 139 11.87 15.12 -5.55
CA LEU A 139 10.51 14.60 -5.48
C LEU A 139 9.54 15.79 -5.64
N VAL A 140 8.98 15.95 -6.84
CA VAL A 140 8.17 17.12 -7.20
C VAL A 140 6.69 16.96 -6.89
N ASP A 141 6.20 15.72 -6.84
CA ASP A 141 4.78 15.46 -6.56
C ASP A 141 4.55 14.05 -5.98
N VAL A 142 3.43 13.90 -5.27
CA VAL A 142 2.86 12.62 -4.83
C VAL A 142 1.38 12.65 -5.15
N VAL A 143 0.94 11.78 -6.04
CA VAL A 143 -0.47 11.67 -6.46
C VAL A 143 -1.04 10.30 -6.10
N TYR A 144 -2.36 10.18 -6.08
CA TYR A 144 -3.07 9.02 -5.55
C TYR A 144 -4.05 8.46 -6.59
N GLY A 145 -3.76 7.26 -7.07
CA GLY A 145 -4.59 6.54 -8.03
C GLY A 145 -5.70 5.70 -7.41
N ASP A 146 -5.78 5.64 -6.06
CA ASP A 146 -6.73 4.87 -5.26
C ASP A 146 -6.81 3.37 -5.62
N ASP A 147 -5.70 2.82 -6.15
CA ASP A 147 -5.64 1.47 -6.74
C ASP A 147 -6.73 1.22 -7.81
N GLN A 148 -7.19 2.28 -8.47
CA GLN A 148 -8.09 2.24 -9.60
C GLN A 148 -7.31 2.46 -10.89
N ASP A 149 -7.49 1.57 -11.86
CA ASP A 149 -6.73 1.56 -13.11
C ASP A 149 -6.90 2.88 -13.89
N GLN A 150 -8.15 3.31 -14.12
CA GLN A 150 -8.42 4.53 -14.88
C GLN A 150 -7.90 5.77 -14.15
N LYS A 151 -8.13 5.88 -12.84
CA LYS A 151 -7.64 7.02 -12.05
C LYS A 151 -6.12 7.09 -12.08
N SER A 152 -5.42 5.95 -11.91
CA SER A 152 -3.96 5.89 -11.99
C SER A 152 -3.43 6.30 -13.38
N PHE A 153 -4.15 5.96 -14.44
CA PHE A 153 -3.84 6.38 -15.81
C PHE A 153 -3.99 7.90 -15.96
N ASP A 154 -5.10 8.48 -15.49
CA ASP A 154 -5.38 9.91 -15.57
C ASP A 154 -4.39 10.73 -14.71
N GLU A 155 -4.04 10.25 -13.51
CA GLU A 155 -3.02 10.86 -12.66
C GLU A 155 -1.63 10.83 -13.32
N THR A 156 -1.29 9.76 -14.04
CA THR A 156 -0.04 9.69 -14.81
C THR A 156 -0.01 10.76 -15.89
N GLN A 157 -1.10 10.92 -16.63
CA GLN A 157 -1.23 11.97 -17.64
C GLN A 157 -1.07 13.35 -17.02
N ALA A 158 -1.75 13.61 -15.91
CA ALA A 158 -1.69 14.89 -15.20
C ALA A 158 -0.28 15.22 -14.70
N LEU A 159 0.44 14.22 -14.15
CA LEU A 159 1.83 14.37 -13.72
C LEU A 159 2.75 14.80 -14.87
N LEU A 160 2.66 14.15 -16.02
CA LEU A 160 3.51 14.46 -17.18
C LEU A 160 3.19 15.82 -17.80
N GLN A 161 1.91 16.23 -17.77
CA GLN A 161 1.51 17.56 -18.20
C GLN A 161 2.00 18.67 -17.25
N LYS A 162 1.89 18.43 -15.94
CA LYS A 162 2.28 19.37 -14.88
C LYS A 162 3.80 19.50 -14.76
N HIS A 163 4.51 18.40 -14.95
CA HIS A 163 5.96 18.28 -14.79
C HIS A 163 6.62 17.79 -16.09
N PRO A 164 6.78 18.66 -17.11
CA PRO A 164 7.32 18.26 -18.42
C PRO A 164 8.80 17.83 -18.39
N LYS A 165 9.49 18.03 -17.26
CA LYS A 165 10.88 17.58 -17.03
C LYS A 165 10.95 16.33 -16.16
N LEU A 166 9.80 15.74 -15.82
CA LEU A 166 9.73 14.52 -15.01
C LEU A 166 10.47 13.38 -15.70
N LYS A 167 11.40 12.78 -15.00
CA LYS A 167 12.21 11.65 -15.52
C LYS A 167 11.68 10.31 -15.07
N VAL A 168 11.17 10.19 -13.83
CA VAL A 168 10.76 8.93 -13.24
C VAL A 168 9.46 9.09 -12.48
N ILE A 169 8.54 8.15 -12.69
CA ILE A 169 7.37 7.93 -11.83
C ILE A 169 7.63 6.65 -11.03
N VAL A 170 7.70 6.78 -9.71
CA VAL A 170 7.75 5.64 -8.79
C VAL A 170 6.33 5.29 -8.40
N ALA A 171 5.89 4.08 -8.70
CA ALA A 171 4.55 3.61 -8.32
C ALA A 171 4.65 2.33 -7.49
N PRO A 172 4.67 2.43 -6.15
CA PRO A 172 4.79 1.26 -5.26
C PRO A 172 3.46 0.51 -5.09
N THR A 173 2.63 0.52 -6.11
CA THR A 173 1.35 -0.20 -6.21
C THR A 173 1.26 -0.93 -7.55
N THR A 174 0.72 -2.15 -7.53
CA THR A 174 0.60 -2.98 -8.74
C THR A 174 -0.30 -2.34 -9.79
N VAL A 175 -1.41 -1.74 -9.37
CA VAL A 175 -2.36 -1.07 -10.27
C VAL A 175 -1.74 0.20 -10.84
N GLY A 176 -1.14 1.03 -9.98
CA GLY A 176 -0.53 2.29 -10.38
C GLY A 176 0.59 2.11 -11.41
N ILE A 177 1.54 1.17 -11.14
CA ILE A 177 2.65 0.95 -12.07
C ILE A 177 2.18 0.41 -13.43
N ALA A 178 1.18 -0.47 -13.45
CA ALA A 178 0.63 -0.99 -14.69
C ALA A 178 -0.07 0.09 -15.52
N ALA A 179 -0.87 0.93 -14.88
CA ALA A 179 -1.56 2.05 -15.52
C ALA A 179 -0.58 3.11 -16.04
N ALA A 180 0.45 3.47 -15.24
CA ALA A 180 1.49 4.41 -15.65
C ALA A 180 2.27 3.90 -16.86
N ALA A 181 2.69 2.63 -16.83
CA ALA A 181 3.38 2.01 -17.96
C ALA A 181 2.52 1.98 -19.23
N ARG A 182 1.23 1.68 -19.10
CA ARG A 182 0.28 1.71 -20.22
C ARG A 182 0.17 3.12 -20.80
N TYR A 183 -0.01 4.17 -19.99
CA TYR A 183 -0.06 5.54 -20.48
C TYR A 183 1.21 5.90 -21.25
N ILE A 184 2.39 5.69 -20.67
CA ILE A 184 3.68 6.06 -21.27
C ILE A 184 3.92 5.30 -22.57
N SER A 185 3.47 4.04 -22.70
CA SER A 185 3.65 3.25 -23.92
C SER A 185 2.69 3.62 -25.07
N THR A 186 1.64 4.39 -24.78
CA THR A 186 0.61 4.78 -25.77
C THR A 186 0.58 6.26 -26.10
N SER A 187 1.39 7.06 -25.43
CA SER A 187 1.48 8.52 -25.59
C SER A 187 2.58 9.00 -26.58
#